data_168b4308e83c3b9a5f3e915899fde4e7
#
_entry.id   168b4308e83c3b9a5f3e915899fde4e7
#
_cell.length_a   1.000
_cell.length_b   1.000
_cell.length_c   1.000
_cell.angle_alpha   90.00
_cell.angle_beta   90.00
_cell.angle_gamma   90.00
#
_symmetry.space_group_name_H-M   'P 1'
#
loop_
_entity.id
_entity.type
_entity.pdbx_description
1 polymer ?
#
loop_
_entity_poly.entity_id
_entity_poly.type
_entity_poly.pdbx_seq_one_letter_code
_entity_poly.pdbx_strand_id
1 'polypeptide(L)'
;ARGRRSIAPRVMATVMVLQRFEGLSDSEAVDRLHFDLRYKWACGLAYDAPSFDSTLLVDMRARLRNSAAPDSIFQTVLDVAKKANLVGKKRIVDSTALYDAVATQDTVTLVRSAIVGVLRAVDEETATSLRTLLKRDDPYDKSGKPSCAWDDKKAREELVDALTRDAHAILLALHGQALTADVTKATTLLATVVGQDIEAGADGVFRIIRGVAPDRVISTVDPEARHGHKTAARGFDGYKGHIAVDAESEIITATEVTAGNAGDASAAEVLLADVLTSAADTAPSETNNDEAKAEVYGDASYGTADLVEELERAGVEPNVKVQPPSAREGMFSQDDFAIDTHAAEVCCPAGVRVSLRVPKDGSSIAEFGASCAECPQRSRCTASKSGRTIRLHPKHATLDRHRKRQRDEAWKKQYRKVRPRVERKIGHLMRRKHGGRRARVRGCERVKHDFALLAASINLARLAALGIRIAPTAMAA
;
A
#
# COMPACT_ATOMS: atom_id res chain seq x y z
N ALA A 1 28.22 -19.62 -31.53
CA ALA A 1 27.13 -18.72 -31.05
C ALA A 1 27.21 -17.40 -31.82
N ARG A 2 26.25 -17.14 -32.71
CA ARG A 2 26.13 -15.87 -33.45
C ARG A 2 25.17 -14.98 -32.67
N GLY A 3 25.67 -13.96 -31.98
CA GLY A 3 24.86 -12.98 -31.25
C GLY A 3 25.74 -11.89 -30.62
N ARG A 4 25.14 -10.72 -30.29
CA ARG A 4 25.84 -9.67 -29.52
C ARG A 4 26.20 -10.23 -28.14
N ARG A 5 27.39 -9.87 -27.62
CA ARG A 5 27.78 -10.24 -26.25
C ARG A 5 26.75 -9.68 -25.25
N SER A 6 26.33 -10.51 -24.30
CA SER A 6 25.45 -10.07 -23.23
C SER A 6 26.16 -9.07 -22.32
N ILE A 7 25.42 -8.07 -21.85
CA ILE A 7 25.93 -7.14 -20.83
C ILE A 7 26.00 -7.89 -19.50
N ALA A 8 27.12 -7.74 -18.78
CA ALA A 8 27.27 -8.39 -17.49
C ALA A 8 26.17 -7.96 -16.50
N PRO A 9 25.51 -8.88 -15.79
CA PRO A 9 24.42 -8.57 -14.87
C PRO A 9 24.80 -7.52 -13.82
N ARG A 10 26.04 -7.52 -13.33
CA ARG A 10 26.55 -6.53 -12.39
C ARG A 10 26.50 -5.11 -12.94
N VAL A 11 26.83 -4.92 -14.24
CA VAL A 11 26.79 -3.60 -14.89
C VAL A 11 25.34 -3.12 -14.95
N MET A 12 24.41 -3.99 -15.39
CA MET A 12 22.98 -3.68 -15.44
C MET A 12 22.45 -3.29 -14.06
N ALA A 13 22.73 -4.09 -13.03
CA ALA A 13 22.31 -3.83 -11.66
C ALA A 13 22.87 -2.48 -11.14
N THR A 14 24.15 -2.19 -11.39
CA THR A 14 24.78 -0.93 -10.98
C THR A 14 24.11 0.26 -11.66
N VAL A 15 23.88 0.19 -12.98
CA VAL A 15 23.18 1.25 -13.73
C VAL A 15 21.76 1.46 -13.20
N MET A 16 21.01 0.38 -12.95
CA MET A 16 19.64 0.48 -12.42
C MET A 16 19.61 1.13 -11.03
N VAL A 17 20.53 0.82 -10.16
CA VAL A 17 20.64 1.42 -8.82
C VAL A 17 21.01 2.91 -8.91
N LEU A 18 21.99 3.27 -9.72
CA LEU A 18 22.40 4.66 -9.94
C LEU A 18 21.29 5.46 -10.62
N GLN A 19 20.65 4.90 -11.63
CA GLN A 19 19.46 5.44 -12.29
C GLN A 19 18.38 5.82 -11.26
N ARG A 20 18.10 4.89 -10.36
CA ARG A 20 17.03 5.10 -9.37
C ARG A 20 17.45 6.11 -8.31
N PHE A 21 18.72 6.13 -7.94
CA PHE A 21 19.29 7.11 -7.02
C PHE A 21 19.25 8.55 -7.56
N GLU A 22 19.48 8.73 -8.86
CA GLU A 22 19.46 10.04 -9.51
C GLU A 22 18.08 10.40 -10.10
N GLY A 23 17.12 9.48 -10.09
CA GLY A 23 15.76 9.69 -10.62
C GLY A 23 15.68 9.78 -12.12
N LEU A 24 16.64 9.18 -12.84
CA LEU A 24 16.79 9.25 -14.30
C LEU A 24 15.79 8.34 -15.03
N SER A 25 15.42 8.71 -16.25
CA SER A 25 14.80 7.81 -17.22
C SER A 25 15.78 6.74 -17.72
N ASP A 26 15.30 5.76 -18.48
CA ASP A 26 16.15 4.72 -19.04
C ASP A 26 17.17 5.30 -20.04
N SER A 27 16.73 6.24 -20.89
CA SER A 27 17.61 6.91 -21.84
C SER A 27 18.67 7.75 -21.13
N GLU A 28 18.28 8.58 -20.15
CA GLU A 28 19.22 9.39 -19.37
C GLU A 28 20.24 8.54 -18.62
N ALA A 29 19.85 7.36 -18.08
CA ALA A 29 20.78 6.47 -17.40
C ALA A 29 21.83 5.88 -18.36
N VAL A 30 21.42 5.55 -19.58
CA VAL A 30 22.33 5.06 -20.63
C VAL A 30 23.24 6.18 -21.14
N ASP A 31 22.72 7.41 -21.29
CA ASP A 31 23.52 8.58 -21.63
C ASP A 31 24.55 8.87 -20.53
N ARG A 32 24.17 8.76 -19.25
CA ARG A 32 25.12 8.84 -18.14
C ARG A 32 26.19 7.77 -18.23
N LEU A 33 25.84 6.53 -18.51
CA LEU A 33 26.83 5.47 -18.70
C LEU A 33 27.76 5.75 -19.86
N HIS A 34 27.26 6.38 -20.92
CA HIS A 34 28.07 6.71 -22.11
C HIS A 34 29.06 7.85 -21.85
N PHE A 35 28.62 8.93 -21.23
CA PHE A 35 29.36 10.18 -21.14
C PHE A 35 29.97 10.47 -19.77
N ASP A 36 29.52 9.85 -18.68
CA ASP A 36 29.97 10.13 -17.32
C ASP A 36 30.97 9.07 -16.84
N LEU A 37 32.21 9.46 -16.68
CA LEU A 37 33.32 8.59 -16.21
C LEU A 37 33.00 7.99 -14.81
N ARG A 38 32.24 8.68 -13.98
CA ARG A 38 31.86 8.16 -12.66
C ARG A 38 30.96 6.95 -12.79
N TYR A 39 30.03 6.94 -13.77
CA TYR A 39 29.17 5.78 -14.06
C TYR A 39 29.99 4.62 -14.59
N LYS A 40 30.91 4.87 -15.54
CA LYS A 40 31.81 3.83 -16.06
C LYS A 40 32.67 3.22 -14.94
N TRP A 41 33.23 4.07 -14.09
CA TRP A 41 34.03 3.62 -12.96
C TRP A 41 33.21 2.79 -11.96
N ALA A 42 31.98 3.23 -11.61
CA ALA A 42 31.10 2.49 -10.73
C ALA A 42 30.67 1.13 -11.30
N CYS A 43 30.58 1.03 -12.63
CA CYS A 43 30.28 -0.22 -13.34
C CYS A 43 31.53 -1.10 -13.55
N GLY A 44 32.73 -0.64 -13.22
CA GLY A 44 33.99 -1.33 -13.49
C GLY A 44 34.27 -1.44 -14.99
N LEU A 45 33.94 -0.42 -15.77
CA LEU A 45 34.13 -0.34 -17.21
C LEU A 45 35.29 0.58 -17.56
N ALA A 46 35.97 0.29 -18.66
CA ALA A 46 36.95 1.19 -19.26
C ALA A 46 36.27 2.48 -19.74
N TYR A 47 37.04 3.59 -19.84
CA TYR A 47 36.50 4.89 -20.23
C TYR A 47 35.91 4.90 -21.64
N ASP A 48 36.46 4.09 -22.55
CA ASP A 48 36.04 3.93 -23.95
C ASP A 48 35.02 2.80 -24.17
N ALA A 49 34.64 2.07 -23.09
CA ALA A 49 33.66 0.99 -23.18
C ALA A 49 32.35 1.50 -23.78
N PRO A 50 31.76 0.78 -24.75
CA PRO A 50 30.48 1.17 -25.32
C PRO A 50 29.35 1.08 -24.30
N SER A 51 28.33 1.92 -24.45
CA SER A 51 27.07 1.77 -23.74
C SER A 51 26.17 0.73 -24.43
N PHE A 52 24.98 0.57 -23.97
CA PHE A 52 23.97 -0.35 -24.47
C PHE A 52 22.63 0.37 -24.73
N ASP A 53 21.70 -0.29 -25.42
CA ASP A 53 20.38 0.26 -25.67
C ASP A 53 19.52 0.32 -24.40
N SER A 54 18.78 1.41 -24.19
CA SER A 54 17.95 1.64 -22.98
C SER A 54 16.84 0.58 -22.80
N THR A 55 16.40 -0.07 -23.87
CA THR A 55 15.43 -1.17 -23.81
C THR A 55 15.94 -2.34 -22.97
N LEU A 56 17.24 -2.56 -22.91
CA LEU A 56 17.84 -3.61 -22.06
C LEU A 56 17.57 -3.41 -20.57
N LEU A 57 17.39 -2.16 -20.11
CA LEU A 57 16.99 -1.88 -18.73
C LEU A 57 15.53 -2.32 -18.49
N VAL A 58 14.66 -2.13 -19.47
CA VAL A 58 13.26 -2.60 -19.42
C VAL A 58 13.22 -4.13 -19.35
N ASP A 59 13.98 -4.79 -20.24
CA ASP A 59 14.08 -6.25 -20.28
C ASP A 59 14.66 -6.83 -18.99
N MET A 60 15.71 -6.20 -18.45
CA MET A 60 16.32 -6.65 -17.20
C MET A 60 15.37 -6.55 -16.02
N ARG A 61 14.60 -5.44 -15.91
CA ARG A 61 13.54 -5.32 -14.88
C ARG A 61 12.45 -6.39 -15.04
N ALA A 62 12.06 -6.70 -16.28
CA ALA A 62 11.09 -7.77 -16.54
C ALA A 62 11.65 -9.14 -16.13
N ARG A 63 12.90 -9.45 -16.48
CA ARG A 63 13.57 -10.71 -16.09
C ARG A 63 13.70 -10.85 -14.59
N LEU A 64 14.09 -9.78 -13.88
CA LEU A 64 14.19 -9.80 -12.41
C LEU A 64 12.83 -10.08 -11.78
N ARG A 65 11.76 -9.38 -12.18
CA ARG A 65 10.42 -9.62 -11.64
C ARG A 65 9.91 -11.06 -11.84
N ASN A 66 10.26 -11.66 -12.98
CA ASN A 66 9.85 -13.03 -13.31
C ASN A 66 10.84 -14.09 -12.79
N SER A 67 11.88 -13.71 -12.06
CA SER A 67 12.85 -14.64 -11.48
C SER A 67 12.40 -15.14 -10.10
N ALA A 68 13.07 -16.17 -9.61
CA ALA A 68 12.86 -16.67 -8.24
C ALA A 68 13.28 -15.66 -7.14
N ALA A 69 14.05 -14.61 -7.50
CA ALA A 69 14.55 -13.60 -6.56
C ALA A 69 14.40 -12.18 -7.13
N PRO A 70 13.15 -11.67 -7.26
CA PRO A 70 12.88 -10.38 -7.89
C PRO A 70 13.59 -9.21 -7.20
N ASP A 71 13.77 -9.27 -5.88
CA ASP A 71 14.41 -8.23 -5.06
C ASP A 71 15.90 -8.48 -4.79
N SER A 72 16.55 -9.33 -5.60
CA SER A 72 17.96 -9.74 -5.40
C SER A 72 18.95 -8.58 -5.26
N ILE A 73 18.72 -7.47 -5.97
CA ILE A 73 19.56 -6.26 -5.86
C ILE A 73 19.40 -5.64 -4.47
N PHE A 74 18.19 -5.50 -3.96
CA PHE A 74 17.95 -5.00 -2.62
C PHE A 74 18.55 -5.93 -1.55
N GLN A 75 18.33 -7.24 -1.68
CA GLN A 75 18.85 -8.23 -0.75
C GLN A 75 20.38 -8.22 -0.73
N THR A 76 21.03 -8.12 -1.89
CA THR A 76 22.51 -8.03 -1.98
C THR A 76 23.06 -6.83 -1.17
N VAL A 77 22.40 -5.67 -1.28
CA VAL A 77 22.80 -4.48 -0.51
C VAL A 77 22.52 -4.65 0.99
N LEU A 78 21.40 -5.28 1.33
CA LEU A 78 21.04 -5.58 2.72
C LEU A 78 22.02 -6.58 3.36
N ASP A 79 22.47 -7.58 2.61
CA ASP A 79 23.45 -8.57 3.09
C ASP A 79 24.81 -7.94 3.42
N VAL A 80 25.21 -6.91 2.68
CA VAL A 80 26.39 -6.11 3.03
C VAL A 80 26.21 -5.44 4.39
N ALA A 81 25.02 -4.86 4.64
CA ALA A 81 24.71 -4.23 5.93
C ALA A 81 24.71 -5.25 7.07
N LYS A 82 24.13 -6.44 6.83
CA LYS A 82 24.12 -7.55 7.82
C LYS A 82 25.53 -8.03 8.15
N LYS A 83 26.37 -8.27 7.12
CA LYS A 83 27.78 -8.67 7.28
C LYS A 83 28.61 -7.61 8.02
N ALA A 84 28.23 -6.34 7.91
CA ALA A 84 28.85 -5.24 8.64
C ALA A 84 28.27 -5.03 10.05
N ASN A 85 27.41 -5.93 10.55
CA ASN A 85 26.70 -5.83 11.83
C ASN A 85 25.91 -4.53 12.03
N LEU A 86 25.36 -3.98 10.94
CA LEU A 86 24.56 -2.75 10.94
C LEU A 86 23.04 -3.00 11.09
N VAL A 87 22.62 -4.26 11.16
CA VAL A 87 21.21 -4.64 11.29
C VAL A 87 21.02 -5.33 12.64
N GLY A 88 20.50 -4.59 13.59
CA GLY A 88 20.19 -5.09 14.94
C GLY A 88 18.78 -5.71 15.05
N LYS A 89 18.26 -5.80 16.28
CA LYS A 89 16.96 -6.42 16.60
C LYS A 89 15.79 -5.42 16.67
N LYS A 90 16.01 -4.11 16.42
CA LYS A 90 14.99 -3.06 16.51
C LYS A 90 14.52 -2.60 15.15
N ARG A 91 13.21 -2.64 14.89
CA ARG A 91 12.60 -2.19 13.64
C ARG A 91 11.67 -1.00 13.87
N ILE A 92 11.67 -0.09 12.91
CA ILE A 92 10.69 1.00 12.85
C ILE A 92 9.98 0.87 11.53
N VAL A 93 8.65 0.71 11.55
CA VAL A 93 7.82 0.63 10.35
C VAL A 93 7.08 1.93 10.10
N ASP A 94 6.94 2.29 8.83
CA ASP A 94 6.16 3.45 8.40
C ASP A 94 5.76 3.35 6.93
N SER A 95 4.78 4.15 6.54
CA SER A 95 4.28 4.22 5.18
C SER A 95 4.35 5.62 4.58
N THR A 96 4.30 5.67 3.26
CA THR A 96 4.22 6.92 2.51
C THR A 96 3.38 6.75 1.26
N ALA A 97 2.65 7.81 0.88
CA ALA A 97 1.93 7.83 -0.39
C ALA A 97 2.90 7.85 -1.57
N LEU A 98 2.65 6.99 -2.54
CA LEU A 98 3.27 6.96 -3.86
C LEU A 98 2.19 7.39 -4.87
N TYR A 99 2.25 8.64 -5.30
CA TYR A 99 1.27 9.21 -6.22
C TYR A 99 1.39 8.56 -7.60
N ASP A 100 0.28 8.11 -8.14
CA ASP A 100 0.23 7.69 -9.55
C ASP A 100 0.33 8.91 -10.48
N ALA A 101 0.85 8.68 -11.67
CA ALA A 101 0.86 9.67 -12.75
C ALA A 101 -0.42 9.66 -13.59
N VAL A 102 -1.38 8.78 -13.26
CA VAL A 102 -2.62 8.60 -14.04
C VAL A 102 -3.70 9.52 -13.53
N ALA A 103 -4.44 10.14 -14.44
CA ALA A 103 -5.60 10.93 -14.09
C ALA A 103 -6.73 10.02 -13.58
N THR A 104 -7.35 10.38 -12.46
CA THR A 104 -8.60 9.79 -11.99
C THR A 104 -9.71 10.03 -13.02
N GLN A 105 -10.46 8.99 -13.34
CA GLN A 105 -11.56 9.04 -14.28
C GLN A 105 -12.90 9.03 -13.55
N ASP A 106 -13.84 9.86 -14.03
CA ASP A 106 -15.25 9.77 -13.62
C ASP A 106 -15.88 8.47 -14.17
N THR A 107 -17.02 8.05 -13.61
CA THR A 107 -17.70 6.80 -13.97
C THR A 107 -17.97 6.67 -15.46
N VAL A 108 -18.42 7.75 -16.11
CA VAL A 108 -18.73 7.73 -17.55
C VAL A 108 -17.47 7.48 -18.39
N THR A 109 -16.39 8.19 -18.05
CA THR A 109 -15.09 8.03 -18.70
C THR A 109 -14.49 6.65 -18.46
N LEU A 110 -14.64 6.10 -17.23
CA LEU A 110 -14.19 4.75 -16.88
C LEU A 110 -14.90 3.68 -17.73
N VAL A 111 -16.24 3.70 -17.76
CA VAL A 111 -17.03 2.71 -18.51
C VAL A 111 -16.68 2.77 -19.99
N ARG A 112 -16.69 3.98 -20.59
CA ARG A 112 -16.34 4.15 -21.99
C ARG A 112 -14.92 3.67 -22.30
N SER A 113 -13.95 4.03 -21.47
CA SER A 113 -12.56 3.59 -21.65
C SER A 113 -12.39 2.08 -21.50
N ALA A 114 -13.16 1.45 -20.61
CA ALA A 114 -13.14 0.00 -20.44
C ALA A 114 -13.76 -0.71 -21.66
N ILE A 115 -14.86 -0.19 -22.24
CA ILE A 115 -15.42 -0.69 -23.52
C ILE A 115 -14.35 -0.63 -24.63
N VAL A 116 -13.69 0.53 -24.79
CA VAL A 116 -12.58 0.68 -25.76
C VAL A 116 -11.47 -0.33 -25.49
N GLY A 117 -11.18 -0.59 -24.21
CA GLY A 117 -10.17 -1.59 -23.78
C GLY A 117 -10.51 -3.00 -24.26
N VAL A 118 -11.77 -3.43 -24.14
CA VAL A 118 -12.21 -4.75 -24.62
C VAL A 118 -12.14 -4.82 -26.13
N LEU A 119 -12.67 -3.81 -26.85
CA LEU A 119 -12.66 -3.76 -28.32
C LEU A 119 -11.25 -3.78 -28.93
N ARG A 120 -10.23 -3.31 -28.16
CA ARG A 120 -8.83 -3.38 -28.58
C ARG A 120 -8.13 -4.69 -28.21
N ALA A 121 -8.66 -5.43 -27.24
CA ALA A 121 -8.07 -6.66 -26.76
C ALA A 121 -8.49 -7.89 -27.60
N VAL A 122 -9.67 -7.83 -28.20
CA VAL A 122 -10.17 -8.88 -29.13
C VAL A 122 -9.56 -8.68 -30.51
N ASP A 123 -9.65 -9.72 -31.36
CA ASP A 123 -9.30 -9.62 -32.78
C ASP A 123 -10.28 -8.73 -33.55
N GLU A 124 -9.90 -8.30 -34.76
CA GLU A 124 -10.65 -7.34 -35.59
C GLU A 124 -12.03 -7.86 -36.02
N GLU A 125 -12.16 -9.16 -36.28
CA GLU A 125 -13.44 -9.79 -36.66
C GLU A 125 -14.41 -9.75 -35.48
N THR A 126 -13.95 -10.18 -34.31
CA THR A 126 -14.70 -10.11 -33.05
C THR A 126 -15.04 -8.65 -32.68
N ALA A 127 -14.10 -7.73 -32.83
CA ALA A 127 -14.35 -6.31 -32.56
C ALA A 127 -15.45 -5.73 -33.46
N THR A 128 -15.43 -6.09 -34.76
CA THR A 128 -16.46 -5.68 -35.73
C THR A 128 -17.81 -6.26 -35.36
N SER A 129 -17.88 -7.54 -35.02
CA SER A 129 -19.11 -8.19 -34.56
C SER A 129 -19.66 -7.51 -33.29
N LEU A 130 -18.82 -7.27 -32.29
CA LEU A 130 -19.23 -6.59 -31.05
C LEU A 130 -19.79 -5.20 -31.33
N ARG A 131 -19.16 -4.41 -32.21
CA ARG A 131 -19.66 -3.08 -32.58
C ARG A 131 -21.08 -3.09 -33.15
N THR A 132 -21.52 -4.13 -33.80
CA THR A 132 -22.90 -4.24 -34.33
C THR A 132 -23.95 -4.35 -33.20
N LEU A 133 -23.53 -4.77 -32.01
CA LEU A 133 -24.41 -4.92 -30.82
C LEU A 133 -24.59 -3.60 -30.07
N LEU A 134 -23.69 -2.63 -30.28
CA LEU A 134 -23.69 -1.37 -29.57
C LEU A 134 -24.79 -0.45 -30.12
N LYS A 135 -25.49 0.21 -29.19
CA LYS A 135 -26.62 1.08 -29.55
C LYS A 135 -26.22 2.54 -29.68
N ARG A 136 -25.11 2.93 -29.08
CA ARG A 136 -24.63 4.31 -29.17
C ARG A 136 -23.95 4.57 -30.49
N ASP A 137 -24.21 5.76 -31.05
CA ASP A 137 -23.42 6.33 -32.12
C ASP A 137 -22.09 6.90 -31.56
N ASP A 138 -21.24 6.00 -31.08
CA ASP A 138 -19.90 6.29 -30.56
C ASP A 138 -18.92 5.32 -31.24
N PRO A 139 -17.88 5.82 -31.92
CA PRO A 139 -16.96 4.96 -32.65
C PRO A 139 -16.09 4.09 -31.71
N TYR A 140 -16.02 4.42 -30.41
CA TYR A 140 -15.18 3.71 -29.44
C TYR A 140 -13.73 3.50 -29.90
N ASP A 141 -13.21 4.42 -30.71
CA ASP A 141 -11.86 4.36 -31.28
C ASP A 141 -10.78 4.86 -30.31
N LYS A 142 -11.12 5.83 -29.45
CA LYS A 142 -10.24 6.47 -28.47
C LYS A 142 -10.87 6.47 -27.09
N SER A 143 -10.02 6.26 -26.08
CA SER A 143 -10.40 6.47 -24.69
C SER A 143 -10.65 7.95 -24.41
N GLY A 144 -11.49 8.27 -23.43
CA GLY A 144 -11.75 9.62 -23.01
C GLY A 144 -13.23 9.90 -22.74
N LYS A 145 -13.54 11.15 -22.44
CA LYS A 145 -14.87 11.59 -22.07
C LYS A 145 -15.78 11.62 -23.33
N PRO A 146 -16.96 10.97 -23.31
CA PRO A 146 -17.87 10.99 -24.44
C PRO A 146 -18.54 12.34 -24.61
N SER A 147 -19.08 12.61 -25.79
CA SER A 147 -19.92 13.78 -26.08
C SER A 147 -21.24 13.70 -25.32
N CYS A 148 -21.65 14.78 -24.66
CA CYS A 148 -22.91 14.89 -23.92
C CYS A 148 -23.26 16.36 -23.67
N ALA A 149 -24.51 16.70 -23.55
CA ALA A 149 -24.97 17.99 -22.99
C ALA A 149 -24.82 17.93 -21.45
N TRP A 150 -23.61 18.24 -20.96
CA TRP A 150 -23.22 18.01 -19.56
C TRP A 150 -24.03 18.82 -18.54
N ASP A 151 -24.64 19.94 -18.93
CA ASP A 151 -25.50 20.76 -18.09
C ASP A 151 -26.91 20.19 -17.96
N ASP A 152 -27.35 19.33 -18.89
CA ASP A 152 -28.62 18.65 -18.84
C ASP A 152 -28.54 17.33 -18.06
N LYS A 153 -29.34 17.25 -16.98
CA LYS A 153 -29.42 16.06 -16.13
C LYS A 153 -29.93 14.84 -16.89
N LYS A 154 -30.95 15.02 -17.73
CA LYS A 154 -31.56 13.94 -18.50
C LYS A 154 -30.59 13.36 -19.52
N ALA A 155 -29.88 14.22 -20.25
CA ALA A 155 -28.84 13.79 -21.19
C ALA A 155 -27.73 12.98 -20.51
N ARG A 156 -27.32 13.35 -19.28
CA ARG A 156 -26.34 12.57 -18.49
C ARG A 156 -26.88 11.20 -18.07
N GLU A 157 -28.14 11.13 -17.63
CA GLU A 157 -28.77 9.85 -17.25
C GLU A 157 -28.91 8.92 -18.47
N GLU A 158 -29.35 9.45 -19.60
CA GLU A 158 -29.43 8.71 -20.88
C GLU A 158 -28.07 8.21 -21.35
N LEU A 159 -27.02 9.01 -21.18
CA LEU A 159 -25.64 8.61 -21.49
C LEU A 159 -25.16 7.45 -20.61
N VAL A 160 -25.40 7.51 -19.31
CA VAL A 160 -25.02 6.44 -18.37
C VAL A 160 -25.76 5.15 -18.69
N ASP A 161 -27.07 5.22 -18.93
CA ASP A 161 -27.88 4.05 -19.29
C ASP A 161 -27.41 3.41 -20.61
N ALA A 162 -27.16 4.22 -21.64
CA ALA A 162 -26.74 3.73 -22.94
C ALA A 162 -25.32 3.10 -22.88
N LEU A 163 -24.36 3.73 -22.20
CA LEU A 163 -23.02 3.14 -22.00
C LEU A 163 -23.09 1.83 -21.23
N THR A 164 -23.94 1.75 -20.22
CA THR A 164 -24.11 0.53 -19.41
C THR A 164 -24.69 -0.60 -20.24
N ARG A 165 -25.67 -0.30 -21.10
CA ARG A 165 -26.26 -1.30 -22.01
C ARG A 165 -25.25 -1.80 -23.05
N ASP A 166 -24.43 -0.91 -23.61
CA ASP A 166 -23.35 -1.30 -24.52
C ASP A 166 -22.31 -2.19 -23.81
N ALA A 167 -21.93 -1.84 -22.56
CA ALA A 167 -21.05 -2.66 -21.75
C ALA A 167 -21.64 -4.07 -21.49
N HIS A 168 -22.91 -4.16 -21.12
CA HIS A 168 -23.60 -5.44 -20.91
C HIS A 168 -23.69 -6.26 -22.19
N ALA A 169 -23.98 -5.63 -23.36
CA ALA A 169 -24.05 -6.32 -24.63
C ALA A 169 -22.69 -7.01 -24.97
N ILE A 170 -21.56 -6.31 -24.73
CA ILE A 170 -20.22 -6.86 -24.91
C ILE A 170 -19.97 -8.02 -23.94
N LEU A 171 -20.27 -7.83 -22.65
CA LEU A 171 -20.04 -8.86 -21.64
C LEU A 171 -20.88 -10.12 -21.88
N LEU A 172 -22.13 -9.97 -22.32
CA LEU A 172 -23.01 -11.09 -22.66
C LEU A 172 -22.50 -11.82 -23.93
N ALA A 173 -22.08 -11.09 -24.95
CA ALA A 173 -21.59 -11.67 -26.18
C ALA A 173 -20.30 -12.50 -25.99
N LEU A 174 -19.46 -12.11 -25.05
CA LEU A 174 -18.20 -12.81 -24.72
C LEU A 174 -18.37 -13.86 -23.61
N HIS A 175 -19.55 -13.93 -22.97
CA HIS A 175 -19.80 -14.87 -21.88
C HIS A 175 -19.74 -16.33 -22.37
N GLY A 176 -19.00 -17.17 -21.65
CA GLY A 176 -18.85 -18.59 -21.95
C GLY A 176 -17.91 -18.91 -23.15
N GLN A 177 -17.29 -17.90 -23.76
CA GLN A 177 -16.30 -18.09 -24.81
C GLN A 177 -14.91 -18.38 -24.22
N ALA A 178 -14.06 -19.07 -24.95
CA ALA A 178 -12.64 -19.26 -24.64
C ALA A 178 -11.88 -17.98 -24.98
N LEU A 179 -11.55 -17.16 -23.95
CA LEU A 179 -10.91 -15.87 -24.11
C LEU A 179 -9.40 -15.96 -23.86
N THR A 180 -8.63 -15.13 -24.58
CA THR A 180 -7.21 -14.95 -24.26
C THR A 180 -7.05 -14.24 -22.90
N ALA A 181 -5.87 -14.32 -22.31
CA ALA A 181 -5.59 -13.66 -21.02
C ALA A 181 -5.84 -12.14 -21.07
N ASP A 182 -5.50 -11.49 -22.18
CA ASP A 182 -5.69 -10.04 -22.34
C ASP A 182 -7.16 -9.67 -22.46
N VAL A 183 -7.95 -10.45 -23.21
CA VAL A 183 -9.41 -10.26 -23.33
C VAL A 183 -10.09 -10.51 -21.97
N THR A 184 -9.70 -11.58 -21.27
CA THR A 184 -10.22 -11.88 -19.93
C THR A 184 -9.95 -10.73 -18.96
N LYS A 185 -8.74 -10.16 -18.98
CA LYS A 185 -8.39 -9.01 -18.16
C LYS A 185 -9.23 -7.77 -18.49
N ALA A 186 -9.43 -7.47 -19.78
CA ALA A 186 -10.21 -6.33 -20.24
C ALA A 186 -11.70 -6.48 -19.90
N THR A 187 -12.29 -7.67 -20.09
CA THR A 187 -13.70 -7.95 -19.73
C THR A 187 -13.92 -7.92 -18.23
N THR A 188 -12.99 -8.46 -17.43
CA THR A 188 -13.04 -8.37 -15.96
C THR A 188 -13.00 -6.92 -15.51
N LEU A 189 -12.15 -6.09 -16.11
CA LEU A 189 -12.09 -4.66 -15.79
C LEU A 189 -13.40 -3.95 -16.15
N LEU A 190 -13.98 -4.24 -17.33
CA LEU A 190 -15.27 -3.67 -17.74
C LEU A 190 -16.38 -4.05 -16.76
N ALA A 191 -16.49 -5.32 -16.39
CA ALA A 191 -17.48 -5.81 -15.43
C ALA A 191 -17.31 -5.13 -14.04
N THR A 192 -16.06 -4.99 -13.58
CA THR A 192 -15.75 -4.32 -12.31
C THR A 192 -16.17 -2.86 -12.33
N VAL A 193 -15.83 -2.12 -13.38
CA VAL A 193 -16.14 -0.68 -13.50
C VAL A 193 -17.65 -0.43 -13.55
N VAL A 194 -18.39 -1.27 -14.27
CA VAL A 194 -19.85 -1.17 -14.30
C VAL A 194 -20.46 -1.53 -12.95
N GLY A 195 -20.03 -2.65 -12.35
CA GLY A 195 -20.60 -3.14 -11.08
C GLY A 195 -20.30 -2.29 -9.85
N GLN A 196 -19.20 -1.49 -9.88
CA GLN A 196 -18.82 -0.66 -8.72
C GLN A 196 -19.60 0.65 -8.60
N ASP A 197 -20.03 1.24 -9.72
CA ASP A 197 -20.50 2.62 -9.78
C ASP A 197 -21.94 2.74 -10.29
N ILE A 198 -22.58 1.66 -10.79
CA ILE A 198 -23.86 1.72 -11.50
C ILE A 198 -24.86 0.72 -10.93
N GLU A 199 -26.11 1.14 -10.79
CA GLU A 199 -27.26 0.30 -10.38
C GLU A 199 -28.44 0.47 -11.34
N ALA A 200 -29.26 -0.58 -11.46
CA ALA A 200 -30.53 -0.49 -12.16
C ALA A 200 -31.61 0.12 -11.27
N GLY A 201 -32.25 1.17 -11.73
CA GLY A 201 -33.43 1.73 -11.08
C GLY A 201 -34.67 0.81 -11.20
N ALA A 202 -35.69 1.03 -10.41
CA ALA A 202 -36.94 0.31 -10.49
C ALA A 202 -37.64 0.47 -11.86
N ASP A 203 -37.33 1.51 -12.60
CA ASP A 203 -37.77 1.79 -13.97
C ASP A 203 -36.93 1.11 -15.05
N GLY A 204 -35.93 0.30 -14.65
CA GLY A 204 -35.00 -0.39 -15.55
C GLY A 204 -33.96 0.52 -16.21
N VAL A 205 -33.82 1.76 -15.74
CA VAL A 205 -32.81 2.71 -16.21
C VAL A 205 -31.57 2.61 -15.32
N PHE A 206 -30.41 2.48 -15.92
CA PHE A 206 -29.14 2.43 -15.19
C PHE A 206 -28.69 3.83 -14.76
N ARG A 207 -28.30 3.95 -13.50
CA ARG A 207 -27.84 5.23 -12.89
C ARG A 207 -26.59 5.03 -12.07
N ILE A 208 -25.85 6.11 -11.89
CA ILE A 208 -24.70 6.11 -10.97
C ILE A 208 -25.22 6.03 -9.53
N ILE A 209 -24.70 5.07 -8.76
CA ILE A 209 -25.06 4.88 -7.34
C ILE A 209 -24.65 6.09 -6.51
N ARG A 210 -25.37 6.30 -5.39
CA ARG A 210 -24.96 7.29 -4.39
C ARG A 210 -23.89 6.69 -3.49
N GLY A 211 -22.71 7.31 -3.47
CA GLY A 211 -21.58 6.84 -2.67
C GLY A 211 -20.41 6.39 -3.52
N VAL A 212 -19.39 5.85 -2.88
CA VAL A 212 -18.17 5.36 -3.52
C VAL A 212 -17.95 3.92 -3.06
N ALA A 213 -17.73 3.02 -3.99
CA ALA A 213 -17.41 1.63 -3.67
C ALA A 213 -16.09 1.56 -2.85
N PRO A 214 -15.99 0.66 -1.85
CA PRO A 214 -14.83 0.59 -0.94
C PRO A 214 -13.49 0.37 -1.66
N ASP A 215 -13.48 -0.38 -2.74
CA ASP A 215 -12.29 -0.69 -3.54
C ASP A 215 -12.42 -0.21 -4.99
N ARG A 216 -12.91 1.01 -5.14
CA ARG A 216 -13.19 1.60 -6.45
C ARG A 216 -11.95 1.68 -7.34
N VAL A 217 -12.01 1.10 -8.54
CA VAL A 217 -11.07 1.35 -9.62
C VAL A 217 -11.22 2.81 -10.07
N ILE A 218 -10.12 3.55 -10.06
CA ILE A 218 -10.11 4.99 -10.36
C ILE A 218 -9.60 5.32 -11.76
N SER A 219 -8.96 4.36 -12.43
CA SER A 219 -8.41 4.55 -13.78
C SER A 219 -8.32 3.21 -14.52
N THR A 220 -8.65 3.22 -15.80
CA THR A 220 -8.44 2.07 -16.69
C THR A 220 -7.00 1.94 -17.17
N VAL A 221 -6.19 2.98 -16.97
CA VAL A 221 -4.76 3.03 -17.37
C VAL A 221 -3.86 2.35 -16.34
N ASP A 222 -4.22 2.47 -15.06
CA ASP A 222 -3.63 1.70 -13.94
C ASP A 222 -4.77 1.20 -13.02
N PRO A 223 -5.37 0.04 -13.35
CA PRO A 223 -6.52 -0.49 -12.61
C PRO A 223 -6.20 -0.93 -11.17
N GLU A 224 -4.93 -1.02 -10.79
CA GLU A 224 -4.49 -1.39 -9.43
C GLU A 224 -4.30 -0.17 -8.53
N ALA A 225 -4.19 1.03 -9.10
CA ALA A 225 -4.14 2.26 -8.33
C ALA A 225 -5.48 2.52 -7.61
N ARG A 226 -5.41 3.05 -6.38
CA ARG A 226 -6.60 3.33 -5.55
C ARG A 226 -6.54 4.72 -4.97
N HIS A 227 -7.74 5.25 -4.70
CA HIS A 227 -7.87 6.46 -3.90
C HIS A 227 -7.62 6.12 -2.43
N GLY A 228 -6.59 6.73 -1.85
CA GLY A 228 -6.23 6.56 -0.46
C GLY A 228 -6.22 7.87 0.31
N HIS A 229 -6.13 7.79 1.63
CA HIS A 229 -6.03 8.95 2.50
C HIS A 229 -4.77 8.86 3.36
N LYS A 230 -3.99 9.94 3.40
CA LYS A 230 -2.92 10.10 4.38
C LYS A 230 -3.47 10.68 5.69
N THR A 231 -4.45 11.56 5.60
CA THR A 231 -5.26 12.10 6.70
C THR A 231 -6.67 12.30 6.18
N ALA A 232 -7.65 12.51 7.04
CA ALA A 232 -9.04 12.79 6.63
C ALA A 232 -9.15 13.91 5.58
N ALA A 233 -8.23 14.90 5.61
CA ALA A 233 -8.23 16.05 4.71
C ALA A 233 -7.28 15.89 3.49
N ARG A 234 -6.45 14.85 3.42
CA ARG A 234 -5.44 14.66 2.36
C ARG A 234 -5.59 13.32 1.70
N GLY A 235 -6.40 13.28 0.65
CA GLY A 235 -6.47 12.16 -0.27
C GLY A 235 -5.28 12.13 -1.25
N PHE A 236 -5.05 10.98 -1.85
CA PHE A 236 -4.12 10.78 -2.96
C PHE A 236 -4.58 9.60 -3.81
N ASP A 237 -4.15 9.57 -5.05
CA ASP A 237 -4.40 8.47 -5.97
C ASP A 237 -3.09 7.74 -6.23
N GLY A 238 -3.10 6.40 -6.11
CA GLY A 238 -1.91 5.58 -6.32
C GLY A 238 -1.75 4.43 -5.32
N TYR A 239 -0.57 4.35 -4.72
CA TYR A 239 -0.11 3.25 -3.88
C TYR A 239 0.43 3.75 -2.54
N LYS A 240 0.60 2.85 -1.59
CA LYS A 240 1.37 3.08 -0.37
C LYS A 240 2.69 2.32 -0.44
N GLY A 241 3.80 3.01 -0.27
CA GLY A 241 5.10 2.39 -0.04
C GLY A 241 5.37 2.26 1.44
N HIS A 242 5.68 1.06 1.89
CA HIS A 242 5.96 0.73 3.29
C HIS A 242 7.43 0.37 3.43
N ILE A 243 8.05 0.75 4.54
CA ILE A 243 9.43 0.40 4.85
C ILE A 243 9.54 -0.09 6.31
N ALA A 244 10.42 -1.06 6.52
CA ALA A 244 11.00 -1.34 7.81
C ALA A 244 12.44 -0.83 7.83
N VAL A 245 12.85 -0.22 8.93
CA VAL A 245 14.16 0.41 9.08
C VAL A 245 14.80 -0.07 10.38
N ASP A 246 16.08 -0.45 10.35
CA ASP A 246 16.85 -0.66 11.56
C ASP A 246 16.95 0.63 12.37
N ALA A 247 16.65 0.54 13.66
CA ALA A 247 16.51 1.73 14.51
C ALA A 247 17.84 2.47 14.74
N GLU A 248 18.98 1.79 14.68
CA GLU A 248 20.28 2.39 14.99
C GLU A 248 21.01 2.86 13.72
N SER A 249 21.16 1.98 12.75
CA SER A 249 21.88 2.28 11.50
C SER A 249 21.05 3.08 10.49
N GLU A 250 19.72 3.06 10.61
CA GLU A 250 18.78 3.56 9.60
C GLU A 250 18.89 2.85 8.24
N ILE A 251 19.35 1.63 8.21
CA ILE A 251 19.28 0.76 7.02
C ILE A 251 17.84 0.29 6.83
N ILE A 252 17.32 0.38 5.61
CA ILE A 252 16.01 -0.18 5.25
C ILE A 252 16.17 -1.69 5.17
N THR A 253 15.44 -2.42 6.00
CA THR A 253 15.53 -3.89 6.11
C THR A 253 14.50 -4.61 5.27
N ALA A 254 13.35 -3.97 5.01
CA ALA A 254 12.32 -4.50 4.14
C ALA A 254 11.51 -3.38 3.48
N THR A 255 10.89 -3.68 2.34
CA THR A 255 9.97 -2.79 1.63
C THR A 255 8.74 -3.57 1.17
N GLU A 256 7.59 -2.90 1.15
CA GLU A 256 6.36 -3.42 0.56
C GLU A 256 5.60 -2.29 -0.13
N VAL A 257 4.77 -2.63 -1.13
CA VAL A 257 3.86 -1.69 -1.78
C VAL A 257 2.46 -2.27 -1.79
N THR A 258 1.50 -1.49 -1.33
CA THR A 258 0.09 -1.85 -1.32
C THR A 258 -0.75 -0.85 -2.10
N ALA A 259 -1.98 -1.20 -2.42
CA ALA A 259 -2.95 -0.26 -2.97
C ALA A 259 -3.15 0.94 -2.03
N GLY A 260 -3.48 2.12 -2.58
CA GLY A 260 -3.57 3.36 -1.83
C GLY A 260 -4.58 3.33 -0.68
N ASN A 261 -5.64 2.54 -0.79
CA ASN A 261 -6.69 2.38 0.22
C ASN A 261 -6.42 1.25 1.23
N ALA A 262 -5.37 0.44 1.06
CA ALA A 262 -5.04 -0.63 2.00
C ALA A 262 -4.65 -0.08 3.38
N GLY A 263 -5.00 -0.80 4.45
CA GLY A 263 -4.54 -0.49 5.81
C GLY A 263 -3.04 -0.75 5.96
N ASP A 264 -2.32 0.11 6.69
CA ASP A 264 -0.85 0.00 6.76
C ASP A 264 -0.40 -1.31 7.45
N ALA A 265 -1.18 -1.80 8.41
CA ALA A 265 -0.90 -3.07 9.09
C ALA A 265 -0.90 -4.29 8.15
N SER A 266 -1.54 -4.22 6.97
CA SER A 266 -1.53 -5.32 6.00
C SER A 266 -0.14 -5.62 5.43
N ALA A 267 0.79 -4.67 5.50
CA ALA A 267 2.18 -4.86 5.09
C ALA A 267 3.10 -5.37 6.22
N ALA A 268 2.61 -5.47 7.46
CA ALA A 268 3.46 -5.69 8.63
C ALA A 268 4.18 -7.04 8.61
N GLU A 269 3.50 -8.12 8.21
CA GLU A 269 4.07 -9.46 8.14
C GLU A 269 5.30 -9.49 7.22
N VAL A 270 5.19 -8.92 6.02
CA VAL A 270 6.32 -8.84 5.05
C VAL A 270 7.44 -7.95 5.58
N LEU A 271 7.10 -6.81 6.18
CA LEU A 271 8.09 -5.85 6.68
C LEU A 271 8.88 -6.36 7.89
N LEU A 272 8.28 -7.24 8.68
CA LEU A 272 8.82 -7.70 9.96
C LEU A 272 9.23 -9.18 9.93
N ALA A 273 9.18 -9.83 8.76
CA ALA A 273 9.51 -11.24 8.61
C ALA A 273 10.84 -11.63 9.26
N ASP A 274 11.86 -10.76 9.16
CA ASP A 274 13.20 -11.00 9.71
C ASP A 274 13.24 -11.04 11.25
N VAL A 275 12.37 -10.32 11.94
CA VAL A 275 12.30 -10.35 13.43
C VAL A 275 11.25 -11.33 13.95
N LEU A 276 10.21 -11.64 13.17
CA LEU A 276 9.20 -12.62 13.51
C LEU A 276 9.76 -14.05 13.42
N THR A 277 10.51 -14.38 12.34
CA THR A 277 11.11 -15.71 12.15
C THR A 277 12.28 -15.94 13.11
N SER A 278 13.15 -14.95 13.33
CA SER A 278 14.28 -15.11 14.27
C SER A 278 13.84 -15.40 15.71
N ALA A 279 12.66 -14.93 16.09
CA ALA A 279 12.11 -15.18 17.42
C ALA A 279 11.47 -16.58 17.53
N ALA A 280 10.95 -17.13 16.42
CA ALA A 280 10.39 -18.49 16.39
C ALA A 280 11.46 -19.58 16.47
N ASP A 281 12.67 -19.32 15.93
CA ASP A 281 13.79 -20.28 15.93
C ASP A 281 14.55 -20.34 17.28
N THR A 282 14.40 -19.33 18.14
CA THR A 282 14.93 -19.33 19.49
C THR A 282 13.86 -19.89 20.45
N ALA A 283 13.79 -21.22 20.58
CA ALA A 283 13.10 -21.83 21.71
C ALA A 283 13.66 -21.23 23.02
N PRO A 284 12.83 -21.01 24.06
CA PRO A 284 13.30 -20.39 25.29
C PRO A 284 14.33 -21.32 25.97
N SER A 285 15.61 -21.09 25.68
CA SER A 285 16.68 -21.66 26.48
C SER A 285 16.77 -20.79 27.74
N GLU A 286 16.57 -21.41 28.88
CA GLU A 286 16.58 -20.79 30.22
C GLU A 286 17.94 -20.16 30.64
N THR A 287 18.88 -20.03 29.71
CA THR A 287 20.25 -19.61 30.02
C THR A 287 20.78 -18.53 29.12
N ASN A 288 20.17 -17.35 29.04
CA ASN A 288 20.90 -16.08 28.79
C ASN A 288 19.96 -14.88 28.94
N ASN A 289 19.97 -14.31 30.11
CA ASN A 289 19.18 -13.12 30.48
C ASN A 289 19.69 -11.79 29.88
N ASP A 290 20.70 -11.79 29.00
CA ASP A 290 21.38 -10.58 28.49
C ASP A 290 21.18 -10.33 26.97
N GLU A 291 20.47 -11.17 26.25
CA GLU A 291 20.17 -10.86 24.84
C GLU A 291 19.05 -9.82 24.72
N ALA A 292 19.39 -8.65 24.17
CA ALA A 292 18.44 -7.57 23.92
C ALA A 292 17.23 -8.10 23.11
N LYS A 293 16.04 -7.98 23.71
CA LYS A 293 14.76 -8.36 23.08
C LYS A 293 14.54 -7.58 21.80
N ALA A 294 13.97 -8.22 20.77
CA ALA A 294 13.56 -7.54 19.56
C ALA A 294 12.44 -6.53 19.86
N GLU A 295 12.48 -5.36 19.22
CA GLU A 295 11.51 -4.29 19.42
C GLU A 295 10.98 -3.77 18.08
N VAL A 296 9.68 -3.53 17.99
CA VAL A 296 9.04 -2.95 16.80
C VAL A 296 8.32 -1.66 17.15
N TYR A 297 8.65 -0.60 16.43
CA TYR A 297 8.05 0.73 16.54
C TYR A 297 7.20 1.03 15.30
N GLY A 298 6.00 1.55 15.49
CA GLY A 298 5.11 1.96 14.42
C GLY A 298 4.14 3.05 14.89
N ASP A 299 3.49 3.72 13.97
CA ASP A 299 2.40 4.63 14.29
C ASP A 299 1.08 3.89 14.52
N ALA A 300 0.00 4.64 14.72
CA ALA A 300 -1.29 4.07 15.02
C ALA A 300 -1.96 3.35 13.83
N SER A 301 -1.47 3.55 12.61
CA SER A 301 -1.95 2.83 11.42
C SER A 301 -1.45 1.37 11.39
N TYR A 302 -0.36 1.07 12.10
CA TYR A 302 0.13 -0.28 12.36
C TYR A 302 -0.40 -0.88 13.66
N GLY A 303 -1.00 -0.09 14.55
CA GLY A 303 -1.41 -0.49 15.90
C GLY A 303 -2.71 -1.29 15.93
N THR A 304 -2.84 -2.33 15.14
CA THR A 304 -3.95 -3.29 15.19
C THR A 304 -3.75 -4.30 16.30
N ALA A 305 -4.84 -4.83 16.86
CA ALA A 305 -4.77 -5.86 17.89
C ALA A 305 -4.08 -7.14 17.38
N ASP A 306 -4.31 -7.48 16.11
CA ASP A 306 -3.74 -8.68 15.48
C ASP A 306 -2.21 -8.59 15.42
N LEU A 307 -1.66 -7.48 14.92
CA LEU A 307 -0.22 -7.28 14.86
C LEU A 307 0.41 -7.23 16.26
N VAL A 308 -0.23 -6.57 17.21
CA VAL A 308 0.28 -6.50 18.59
C VAL A 308 0.39 -7.90 19.21
N GLU A 309 -0.66 -8.73 19.09
CA GLU A 309 -0.65 -10.09 19.60
C GLU A 309 0.33 -11.02 18.86
N GLU A 310 0.51 -10.80 17.56
CA GLU A 310 1.50 -11.54 16.77
C GLU A 310 2.93 -11.25 17.24
N LEU A 311 3.26 -9.95 17.43
CA LEU A 311 4.56 -9.55 17.97
C LEU A 311 4.79 -10.10 19.38
N GLU A 312 3.80 -10.01 20.27
CA GLU A 312 3.89 -10.56 21.63
C GLU A 312 4.10 -12.09 21.61
N ARG A 313 3.36 -12.80 20.75
CA ARG A 313 3.49 -14.26 20.59
C ARG A 313 4.88 -14.65 20.08
N ALA A 314 5.45 -13.84 19.17
CA ALA A 314 6.82 -14.00 18.69
C ALA A 314 7.88 -13.55 19.70
N GLY A 315 7.54 -13.10 20.91
CA GLY A 315 8.49 -12.58 21.88
C GLY A 315 9.10 -11.22 21.52
N VAL A 316 8.55 -10.53 20.54
CA VAL A 316 8.96 -9.19 20.09
C VAL A 316 8.21 -8.13 20.89
N GLU A 317 8.91 -7.11 21.37
CA GLU A 317 8.31 -6.03 22.16
C GLU A 317 7.58 -5.03 21.25
N PRO A 318 6.21 -4.92 21.30
CA PRO A 318 5.46 -4.03 20.45
C PRO A 318 5.42 -2.60 21.01
N ASN A 319 6.23 -1.72 20.42
CA ASN A 319 6.22 -0.28 20.66
C ASN A 319 5.43 0.47 19.58
N VAL A 320 4.34 -0.12 19.08
CA VAL A 320 3.42 0.51 18.13
C VAL A 320 2.35 1.29 18.88
N LYS A 321 1.96 2.45 18.34
CA LYS A 321 0.82 3.20 18.89
C LYS A 321 -0.48 2.48 18.55
N VAL A 322 -1.37 2.37 19.52
CA VAL A 322 -2.76 1.91 19.33
C VAL A 322 -3.67 3.12 19.31
N GLN A 323 -4.65 3.13 18.41
CA GLN A 323 -5.62 4.23 18.31
C GLN A 323 -6.40 4.40 19.63
N PRO A 324 -6.52 5.64 20.13
CA PRO A 324 -7.44 5.91 21.23
C PRO A 324 -8.88 5.70 20.77
N PRO A 325 -9.82 5.39 21.68
CA PRO A 325 -11.22 5.33 21.34
C PRO A 325 -11.70 6.69 20.82
N SER A 326 -12.45 6.67 19.72
CA SER A 326 -13.01 7.90 19.17
C SER A 326 -14.10 8.48 20.09
N ALA A 327 -14.05 9.78 20.33
CA ALA A 327 -15.11 10.56 20.95
C ALA A 327 -15.30 11.88 20.21
N ARG A 328 -16.50 12.44 20.24
CA ARG A 328 -16.71 13.82 19.82
C ARG A 328 -16.09 14.74 20.86
N GLU A 329 -15.62 15.91 20.43
CA GLU A 329 -15.03 16.89 21.34
C GLU A 329 -15.96 17.21 22.51
N GLY A 330 -15.44 17.19 23.73
CA GLY A 330 -16.20 17.42 24.97
C GLY A 330 -17.09 16.26 25.43
N MET A 331 -17.13 15.14 24.69
CA MET A 331 -17.92 13.95 25.06
C MET A 331 -17.03 12.84 25.64
N PHE A 332 -17.60 12.03 26.51
CA PHE A 332 -16.94 10.84 27.05
C PHE A 332 -16.56 9.86 25.95
N SER A 333 -15.32 9.41 25.98
CA SER A 333 -14.80 8.32 25.19
C SER A 333 -15.10 6.95 25.84
N GLN A 334 -14.71 5.88 25.22
CA GLN A 334 -14.79 4.55 25.82
C GLN A 334 -13.89 4.42 27.05
N ASP A 335 -12.77 5.14 27.12
CA ASP A 335 -11.81 5.10 28.21
C ASP A 335 -12.34 5.76 29.51
N ASP A 336 -13.45 6.52 29.44
CA ASP A 336 -14.11 7.11 30.59
C ASP A 336 -15.08 6.12 31.30
N PHE A 337 -15.27 4.93 30.73
CA PHE A 337 -16.11 3.86 31.29
C PHE A 337 -15.23 2.81 31.97
N ALA A 338 -15.64 2.38 33.18
CA ALA A 338 -14.98 1.24 33.83
C ALA A 338 -15.49 -0.07 33.21
N ILE A 339 -14.62 -0.74 32.47
CA ILE A 339 -14.93 -1.97 31.72
C ILE A 339 -14.28 -3.15 32.45
N ASP A 340 -15.09 -4.06 32.95
CA ASP A 340 -14.66 -5.33 33.51
C ASP A 340 -15.06 -6.47 32.54
N THR A 341 -14.08 -6.96 31.81
CA THR A 341 -14.30 -8.06 30.86
C THR A 341 -14.47 -9.43 31.53
N HIS A 342 -13.99 -9.60 32.79
CA HIS A 342 -14.15 -10.86 33.56
C HIS A 342 -15.52 -10.94 34.19
N ALA A 343 -16.01 -9.85 34.78
CA ALA A 343 -17.35 -9.77 35.31
C ALA A 343 -18.41 -9.57 34.19
N ALA A 344 -17.97 -9.36 32.94
CA ALA A 344 -18.82 -9.01 31.81
C ALA A 344 -19.73 -7.79 32.09
N GLU A 345 -19.17 -6.75 32.71
CA GLU A 345 -19.91 -5.53 33.08
C GLU A 345 -19.19 -4.25 32.61
N VAL A 346 -20.00 -3.21 32.38
CA VAL A 346 -19.50 -1.85 32.10
C VAL A 346 -20.21 -0.88 33.03
N CYS A 347 -19.42 -0.06 33.74
CA CYS A 347 -19.92 1.02 34.59
C CYS A 347 -19.67 2.37 33.89
N CYS A 348 -20.72 3.17 33.70
CA CYS A 348 -20.60 4.50 33.12
C CYS A 348 -20.08 5.56 34.12
N PRO A 349 -19.65 6.75 33.68
CA PRO A 349 -19.19 7.83 34.56
C PRO A 349 -20.23 8.30 35.59
N ALA A 350 -21.53 8.05 35.36
CA ALA A 350 -22.60 8.33 36.31
C ALA A 350 -22.87 7.17 37.32
N GLY A 351 -22.05 6.12 37.29
CA GLY A 351 -22.14 4.97 38.22
C GLY A 351 -23.15 3.88 37.84
N VAL A 352 -23.83 3.99 36.69
CA VAL A 352 -24.75 2.94 36.23
C VAL A 352 -23.94 1.77 35.67
N ARG A 353 -24.26 0.53 36.10
CA ARG A 353 -23.69 -0.72 35.59
C ARG A 353 -24.62 -1.44 34.67
N VAL A 354 -24.09 -1.97 33.58
CA VAL A 354 -24.83 -2.81 32.63
C VAL A 354 -23.97 -4.00 32.20
N SER A 355 -24.61 -5.12 31.90
CA SER A 355 -23.91 -6.33 31.47
C SER A 355 -23.49 -6.22 30.01
N LEU A 356 -22.33 -6.83 29.68
CA LEU A 356 -21.87 -7.00 28.32
C LEU A 356 -22.60 -8.17 27.65
N ARG A 357 -23.18 -7.92 26.49
CA ARG A 357 -23.76 -8.95 25.61
C ARG A 357 -22.76 -9.22 24.47
N VAL A 358 -22.52 -10.49 24.15
CA VAL A 358 -21.64 -10.90 23.06
C VAL A 358 -22.47 -11.34 21.86
N PRO A 359 -22.59 -10.51 20.79
CA PRO A 359 -23.17 -10.90 19.53
C PRO A 359 -22.36 -11.98 18.80
N LYS A 360 -22.94 -12.53 17.71
CA LYS A 360 -22.29 -13.57 16.89
C LYS A 360 -20.97 -13.13 16.23
N ASP A 361 -20.76 -11.83 16.05
CA ASP A 361 -19.52 -11.25 15.47
C ASP A 361 -18.35 -11.20 16.46
N GLY A 362 -18.51 -11.71 17.67
CA GLY A 362 -17.49 -11.75 18.72
C GLY A 362 -17.22 -10.39 19.38
N SER A 363 -17.87 -9.30 18.94
CA SER A 363 -17.83 -8.02 19.65
C SER A 363 -18.59 -8.12 20.98
N SER A 364 -18.29 -7.24 21.95
CA SER A 364 -19.09 -7.14 23.15
C SER A 364 -19.79 -5.80 23.20
N ILE A 365 -21.09 -5.78 23.55
CA ILE A 365 -21.91 -4.58 23.55
C ILE A 365 -22.52 -4.37 24.93
N ALA A 366 -22.38 -3.13 25.45
CA ALA A 366 -23.07 -2.65 26.64
C ALA A 366 -24.04 -1.53 26.23
N GLU A 367 -25.33 -1.69 26.53
CA GLU A 367 -26.41 -0.75 26.21
C GLU A 367 -26.97 -0.16 27.49
N PHE A 368 -26.87 1.14 27.67
CA PHE A 368 -27.34 1.85 28.87
C PHE A 368 -28.82 2.24 28.77
N GLY A 369 -29.37 2.28 27.56
CA GLY A 369 -30.81 2.42 27.30
C GLY A 369 -31.50 3.53 28.08
N ALA A 370 -32.63 3.19 28.75
CA ALA A 370 -33.44 4.09 29.52
C ALA A 370 -32.75 4.77 30.70
N SER A 371 -31.65 4.15 31.25
CA SER A 371 -30.87 4.75 32.33
C SER A 371 -30.18 6.08 31.91
N CYS A 372 -30.13 6.37 30.63
CA CYS A 372 -29.61 7.64 30.12
C CYS A 372 -30.65 8.75 30.02
N ALA A 373 -31.97 8.48 30.20
CA ALA A 373 -33.02 9.46 29.96
C ALA A 373 -32.86 10.67 30.88
N GLU A 374 -32.69 10.42 32.18
CA GLU A 374 -32.62 11.46 33.23
C GLU A 374 -31.18 11.64 33.78
N CYS A 375 -30.20 11.13 33.05
CA CYS A 375 -28.79 11.19 33.48
C CYS A 375 -28.27 12.63 33.41
N PRO A 376 -27.72 13.17 34.53
CA PRO A 376 -27.22 14.55 34.56
C PRO A 376 -25.99 14.76 33.67
N GLN A 377 -25.29 13.67 33.27
CA GLN A 377 -24.10 13.71 32.39
C GLN A 377 -24.47 13.39 30.93
N ARG A 378 -25.74 13.28 30.57
CA ARG A 378 -26.20 12.87 29.24
C ARG A 378 -25.59 13.75 28.13
N SER A 379 -25.58 15.07 28.32
CA SER A 379 -25.07 16.03 27.33
C SER A 379 -23.59 15.80 26.95
N ARG A 380 -22.81 15.29 27.92
CA ARG A 380 -21.38 14.94 27.72
C ARG A 380 -21.19 13.47 27.33
N CYS A 381 -22.25 12.67 27.27
CA CYS A 381 -22.14 11.23 27.07
C CYS A 381 -22.72 10.79 25.73
N THR A 382 -23.95 11.18 25.40
CA THR A 382 -24.61 10.72 24.16
C THR A 382 -25.69 11.68 23.68
N ALA A 383 -25.74 11.85 22.35
CA ALA A 383 -26.89 12.53 21.68
C ALA A 383 -27.96 11.54 21.24
N SER A 384 -27.75 10.23 21.39
CA SER A 384 -28.72 9.21 20.97
C SER A 384 -29.98 9.22 21.85
N LYS A 385 -31.14 9.14 21.22
CA LYS A 385 -32.43 9.01 21.92
C LYS A 385 -32.52 7.69 22.70
N SER A 386 -31.90 6.62 22.19
CA SER A 386 -31.87 5.29 22.80
C SER A 386 -30.80 5.11 23.89
N GLY A 387 -30.08 6.17 24.26
CA GLY A 387 -29.03 6.10 25.27
C GLY A 387 -27.63 5.77 24.68
N ARG A 388 -26.65 5.63 25.59
CA ARG A 388 -25.26 5.30 25.23
C ARG A 388 -25.11 3.82 24.97
N THR A 389 -24.39 3.48 23.89
CA THR A 389 -23.95 2.12 23.60
C THR A 389 -22.41 2.12 23.56
N ILE A 390 -21.79 1.17 24.25
CA ILE A 390 -20.35 0.89 24.18
C ILE A 390 -20.18 -0.43 23.45
N ARG A 391 -19.44 -0.41 22.34
CA ARG A 391 -19.04 -1.63 21.60
C ARG A 391 -17.56 -1.86 21.82
N LEU A 392 -17.22 -3.05 22.32
CA LEU A 392 -15.83 -3.47 22.52
C LEU A 392 -15.37 -4.32 21.35
N HIS A 393 -14.14 -4.09 20.94
CA HIS A 393 -13.44 -4.95 19.99
C HIS A 393 -13.25 -6.36 20.61
N PRO A 394 -13.31 -7.47 19.85
CA PRO A 394 -13.07 -8.82 20.39
C PRO A 394 -11.76 -8.91 21.20
N LYS A 395 -10.71 -8.22 20.75
CA LYS A 395 -9.40 -8.13 21.42
C LYS A 395 -9.25 -6.85 22.27
N HIS A 396 -10.32 -6.42 22.93
CA HIS A 396 -10.33 -5.18 23.72
C HIS A 396 -9.24 -5.15 24.80
N ALA A 397 -9.02 -6.29 25.49
CA ALA A 397 -8.05 -6.38 26.57
C ALA A 397 -6.62 -6.05 26.10
N THR A 398 -6.23 -6.55 24.93
CA THR A 398 -4.93 -6.25 24.31
C THR A 398 -4.81 -4.76 23.98
N LEU A 399 -5.82 -4.20 23.30
CA LEU A 399 -5.83 -2.78 22.93
C LEU A 399 -5.81 -1.86 24.16
N ASP A 400 -6.57 -2.18 25.23
CA ASP A 400 -6.63 -1.38 26.44
C ASP A 400 -5.28 -1.41 27.22
N ARG A 401 -4.66 -2.60 27.34
CA ARG A 401 -3.33 -2.75 27.93
C ARG A 401 -2.31 -1.85 27.22
N HIS A 402 -2.28 -1.87 25.89
CA HIS A 402 -1.35 -1.05 25.11
C HIS A 402 -1.69 0.44 25.17
N ARG A 403 -2.96 0.84 25.19
CA ARG A 403 -3.37 2.24 25.43
C ARG A 403 -2.93 2.75 26.80
N LYS A 404 -3.06 1.94 27.84
CA LYS A 404 -2.56 2.27 29.18
C LYS A 404 -1.04 2.42 29.19
N ARG A 405 -0.31 1.48 28.56
CA ARG A 405 1.16 1.56 28.42
C ARG A 405 1.63 2.83 27.70
N GLN A 406 0.92 3.26 26.65
CA GLN A 406 1.26 4.49 25.91
C GLN A 406 1.13 5.79 26.75
N ARG A 407 0.45 5.74 27.91
CA ARG A 407 0.33 6.90 28.82
C ARG A 407 1.57 7.05 29.71
N ASP A 408 2.37 6.02 29.83
CA ASP A 408 3.61 6.01 30.59
C ASP A 408 4.65 6.98 30.00
N GLU A 409 5.29 7.80 30.83
CA GLU A 409 6.25 8.83 30.37
C GLU A 409 7.57 8.21 29.90
N ALA A 410 8.01 7.11 30.47
CA ALA A 410 9.22 6.43 30.02
C ALA A 410 9.01 5.85 28.63
N TRP A 411 7.84 5.21 28.38
CA TRP A 411 7.45 4.75 27.06
C TRP A 411 7.39 5.89 26.03
N LYS A 412 6.74 7.01 26.37
CA LYS A 412 6.66 8.20 25.51
C LYS A 412 8.04 8.77 25.17
N LYS A 413 8.93 8.84 26.15
CA LYS A 413 10.30 9.32 25.97
C LYS A 413 11.07 8.42 24.99
N GLN A 414 11.00 7.11 25.17
CA GLN A 414 11.64 6.13 24.31
C GLN A 414 11.07 6.19 22.88
N TYR A 415 9.74 6.21 22.74
CA TYR A 415 9.07 6.31 21.45
C TYR A 415 9.48 7.57 20.67
N ARG A 416 9.48 8.75 21.34
CA ARG A 416 9.92 10.03 20.75
C ARG A 416 11.39 10.03 20.31
N LYS A 417 12.24 9.25 20.98
CA LYS A 417 13.66 9.12 20.62
C LYS A 417 13.86 8.28 19.36
N VAL A 418 13.06 7.24 19.17
CA VAL A 418 13.27 6.24 18.13
C VAL A 418 12.48 6.57 16.84
N ARG A 419 11.18 6.90 16.96
CA ARG A 419 10.26 7.06 15.81
C ARG A 419 10.70 8.08 14.75
N PRO A 420 11.30 9.25 15.06
CA PRO A 420 11.70 10.22 14.03
C PRO A 420 12.73 9.72 13.02
N ARG A 421 13.43 8.63 13.31
CA ARG A 421 14.44 8.05 12.41
C ARG A 421 13.82 7.53 11.11
N VAL A 422 12.66 6.86 11.18
CA VAL A 422 11.98 6.39 9.95
C VAL A 422 11.35 7.54 9.18
N GLU A 423 10.83 8.57 9.84
CA GLU A 423 10.30 9.76 9.17
C GLU A 423 11.40 10.47 8.37
N ARG A 424 12.60 10.58 8.95
CA ARG A 424 13.79 11.08 8.27
C ARG A 424 14.15 10.20 7.07
N LYS A 425 14.07 8.86 7.22
CA LYS A 425 14.34 7.91 6.14
C LYS A 425 13.32 8.04 5.00
N ILE A 426 12.04 8.13 5.30
CA ILE A 426 11.00 8.44 4.31
C ILE A 426 11.30 9.79 3.63
N GLY A 427 11.67 10.81 4.39
CA GLY A 427 12.09 12.09 3.84
C GLY A 427 13.26 11.96 2.84
N HIS A 428 14.19 11.04 3.07
CA HIS A 428 15.28 10.75 2.11
C HIS A 428 14.77 10.05 0.84
N LEU A 429 13.91 9.02 0.97
CA LEU A 429 13.28 8.32 -0.16
C LEU A 429 12.49 9.30 -1.04
N MET A 430 11.75 10.21 -0.41
CA MET A 430 10.83 11.14 -1.08
C MET A 430 11.51 12.41 -1.63
N ARG A 431 12.84 12.51 -1.60
CA ARG A 431 13.55 13.68 -2.18
C ARG A 431 13.26 13.80 -3.67
N ARG A 432 13.07 15.05 -4.12
CA ARG A 432 12.77 15.37 -5.53
C ARG A 432 13.78 14.75 -6.51
N LYS A 433 15.07 14.74 -6.14
CA LYS A 433 16.14 14.19 -6.98
C LYS A 433 16.01 12.68 -7.25
N HIS A 434 15.31 11.93 -6.38
CA HIS A 434 15.07 10.51 -6.57
C HIS A 434 13.74 10.21 -7.26
N GLY A 435 12.88 11.22 -7.44
CA GLY A 435 11.51 11.03 -7.97
C GLY A 435 10.63 10.13 -7.08
N GLY A 436 10.98 9.95 -5.80
CA GLY A 436 10.38 8.92 -4.94
C GLY A 436 8.89 9.12 -4.59
N ARG A 437 8.34 10.32 -4.77
CA ARG A 437 6.92 10.60 -4.49
C ARG A 437 5.96 10.08 -5.54
N ARG A 438 6.43 9.80 -6.76
CA ARG A 438 5.58 9.33 -7.86
C ARG A 438 5.96 7.92 -8.24
N ALA A 439 4.95 7.07 -8.43
CA ALA A 439 5.13 5.81 -9.10
C ALA A 439 5.63 6.07 -10.53
N ARG A 440 6.76 5.47 -10.89
CA ARG A 440 7.39 5.64 -12.21
C ARG A 440 6.86 4.65 -13.23
N VAL A 441 6.21 3.61 -12.76
CA VAL A 441 5.67 2.49 -13.52
C VAL A 441 4.26 2.21 -13.03
N ARG A 442 3.48 1.46 -13.80
CA ARG A 442 2.09 1.08 -13.50
C ARG A 442 2.00 -0.37 -13.07
N GLY A 443 1.04 -0.66 -12.21
CA GLY A 443 0.82 -1.97 -11.62
C GLY A 443 1.64 -2.19 -10.35
N CYS A 444 0.99 -2.75 -9.32
CA CYS A 444 1.52 -2.87 -7.95
C CYS A 444 2.88 -3.57 -7.92
N GLU A 445 3.02 -4.72 -8.60
CA GLU A 445 4.27 -5.49 -8.65
C GLU A 445 5.43 -4.72 -9.29
N ARG A 446 5.16 -3.91 -10.31
CA ARG A 446 6.20 -3.08 -10.93
C ARG A 446 6.61 -1.93 -10.02
N VAL A 447 5.63 -1.31 -9.34
CA VAL A 447 5.88 -0.24 -8.37
C VAL A 447 6.67 -0.79 -7.17
N LYS A 448 6.32 -1.97 -6.67
CA LYS A 448 7.04 -2.68 -5.60
C LYS A 448 8.51 -2.89 -5.96
N HIS A 449 8.79 -3.42 -7.14
CA HIS A 449 10.15 -3.63 -7.62
C HIS A 449 10.94 -2.31 -7.77
N ASP A 450 10.33 -1.26 -8.34
CA ASP A 450 10.95 0.07 -8.46
C ASP A 450 11.23 0.69 -7.08
N PHE A 451 10.33 0.49 -6.11
CA PHE A 451 10.49 0.98 -4.75
C PHE A 451 11.62 0.24 -3.99
N ALA A 452 11.75 -1.07 -4.19
CA ALA A 452 12.85 -1.86 -3.65
C ALA A 452 14.21 -1.40 -4.23
N LEU A 453 14.29 -1.08 -5.53
CA LEU A 453 15.49 -0.50 -6.15
C LEU A 453 15.84 0.87 -5.56
N LEU A 454 14.84 1.72 -5.29
CA LEU A 454 15.06 2.99 -4.60
C LEU A 454 15.61 2.76 -3.19
N ALA A 455 15.05 1.82 -2.44
CA ALA A 455 15.52 1.47 -1.11
C ALA A 455 16.96 0.95 -1.13
N ALA A 456 17.31 0.09 -2.11
CA ALA A 456 18.68 -0.38 -2.32
C ALA A 456 19.65 0.78 -2.54
N SER A 457 19.28 1.76 -3.38
CA SER A 457 20.11 2.92 -3.67
C SER A 457 20.34 3.82 -2.45
N ILE A 458 19.30 4.01 -1.63
CA ILE A 458 19.35 4.79 -0.38
C ILE A 458 20.20 4.04 0.67
N ASN A 459 20.10 2.70 0.73
CA ASN A 459 20.91 1.89 1.61
C ASN A 459 22.40 1.97 1.22
N LEU A 460 22.75 1.91 -0.07
CA LEU A 460 24.15 2.10 -0.53
C LEU A 460 24.69 3.47 -0.11
N ALA A 461 23.92 4.53 -0.29
CA ALA A 461 24.30 5.86 0.18
C ALA A 461 24.48 5.91 1.71
N ARG A 462 23.66 5.17 2.46
CA ARG A 462 23.78 5.09 3.93
C ARG A 462 25.01 4.29 4.34
N LEU A 463 25.30 3.17 3.70
CA LEU A 463 26.52 2.37 3.93
C LEU A 463 27.79 3.23 3.71
N ALA A 464 27.82 3.98 2.61
CA ALA A 464 28.92 4.90 2.34
C ALA A 464 29.08 5.97 3.43
N ALA A 465 27.96 6.55 3.91
CA ALA A 465 27.95 7.54 5.00
C ALA A 465 28.41 6.94 6.35
N LEU A 466 28.18 5.64 6.56
CA LEU A 466 28.66 4.89 7.73
C LEU A 466 30.12 4.42 7.59
N GLY A 467 30.81 4.79 6.50
CA GLY A 467 32.22 4.46 6.27
C GLY A 467 32.46 3.03 5.81
N ILE A 468 31.41 2.30 5.41
CA ILE A 468 31.57 0.94 4.89
C ILE A 468 32.21 1.00 3.51
N ARG A 469 33.40 0.42 3.42
CA ARG A 469 34.16 0.25 2.17
C ARG A 469 34.24 -1.24 1.86
N ILE A 470 33.68 -1.62 0.73
CA ILE A 470 33.86 -2.97 0.20
C ILE A 470 35.16 -2.90 -0.63
N ALA A 471 36.18 -3.67 -0.23
CA ALA A 471 37.36 -3.81 -1.06
C ALA A 471 36.93 -4.36 -2.43
N PRO A 472 37.42 -3.82 -3.54
CA PRO A 472 37.21 -4.44 -4.84
C PRO A 472 37.76 -5.87 -4.72
N THR A 473 36.91 -6.87 -4.76
CA THR A 473 37.33 -8.26 -4.99
C THR A 473 38.14 -8.19 -6.28
N ALA A 474 39.42 -8.58 -6.20
CA ALA A 474 40.30 -8.62 -7.35
C ALA A 474 39.51 -9.24 -8.51
N MET A 475 39.36 -8.48 -9.57
CA MET A 475 38.74 -8.95 -10.78
C MET A 475 39.58 -10.14 -11.25
N ALA A 476 39.05 -11.34 -11.04
CA ALA A 476 39.57 -12.50 -11.74
C ALA A 476 39.49 -12.18 -13.23
N ALA A 477 40.62 -12.22 -13.86
CA ALA A 477 40.89 -11.91 -15.26
C ALA A 477 40.03 -12.72 -16.23
#